data_4f33cea40d49863c9f2bf03d390e467f
#
_entry.id   4f33cea40d49863c9f2bf03d390e467f
#
_cell.length_a   1.000
_cell.length_b   1.000
_cell.length_c   1.000
_cell.angle_alpha   90.00
_cell.angle_beta   90.00
_cell.angle_gamma   90.00
#
_symmetry.space_group_name_H-M   'P 1'
#
loop_
_entity.id
_entity.type
_entity.pdbx_description
1 polymer ?
#
loop_
_entity_poly.entity_id
_entity_poly.type
_entity_poly.pdbx_seq_one_letter_code
_entity_poly.pdbx_strand_id
1 'polypeptide(L)'
;MKRLDEKLRRIRAAQYGCGDFILADAKDPDMGPGLGAMGPRQPLDGGGTRLRTREEFLEEVRAIVGQDIIDVMLLSASNLERLTDEGLFDASAVTAAIRANDTTDIWRVRGGNYHEFPSRAFRSASLARVMFGTAEPPPAGAPLRGTDLGLYSITFNNDIDADVATLEAFARFRADAAAIGFKYFLEVFNPNVDTRIDPQLLPSYVNDCIVRCLAGVTKADRPQFLKIVYNGPQALEELASFDQSLIVGVLGGSAGTNRDTFELVAQAERYGARVALFGRKINLAESPLTIISLMRHVADRVVTPIEAVKAYHAELDRRKLRSLRALEDDLTITEATLRGC
;
A
#
# COMPACT_ATOMS: atom_id res chain seq x y z
N MET A 1 19.76 7.02 8.55
CA MET A 1 19.16 5.69 8.31
C MET A 1 17.67 5.90 8.24
N LYS A 2 17.00 5.32 7.24
CA LYS A 2 15.54 5.43 7.10
C LYS A 2 14.84 4.59 8.18
N ARG A 3 13.68 5.07 8.67
CA ARG A 3 12.89 4.40 9.73
C ARG A 3 12.43 2.99 9.32
N LEU A 4 12.09 2.81 8.05
CA LEU A 4 11.73 1.50 7.50
C LEU A 4 12.83 0.45 7.71
N ASP A 5 14.09 0.79 7.41
CA ASP A 5 15.22 -0.14 7.51
C ASP A 5 15.42 -0.61 8.95
N GLU A 6 15.29 0.29 9.91
CA GLU A 6 15.40 -0.04 11.34
C GLU A 6 14.27 -0.97 11.78
N LYS A 7 13.03 -0.63 11.46
CA LYS A 7 11.86 -1.47 11.79
C LYS A 7 11.97 -2.86 11.18
N LEU A 8 12.30 -2.97 9.88
CA LEU A 8 12.51 -4.26 9.22
C LEU A 8 13.62 -5.08 9.89
N ARG A 9 14.72 -4.44 10.30
CA ARG A 9 15.80 -5.10 11.03
C ARG A 9 15.32 -5.67 12.36
N ARG A 10 14.55 -4.89 13.15
CA ARG A 10 14.00 -5.32 14.45
C ARG A 10 13.00 -6.46 14.28
N ILE A 11 12.08 -6.36 13.30
CA ILE A 11 11.11 -7.42 13.01
C ILE A 11 11.84 -8.73 12.65
N ARG A 12 12.84 -8.65 11.76
CA ARG A 12 13.63 -9.83 11.33
C ARG A 12 14.48 -10.44 12.47
N ALA A 13 14.86 -9.64 13.44
CA ALA A 13 15.58 -10.07 14.63
C ALA A 13 14.66 -10.61 15.74
N ALA A 14 13.36 -10.76 15.48
CA ALA A 14 12.34 -11.13 16.47
C ALA A 14 12.28 -10.16 17.69
N GLN A 15 12.61 -8.88 17.45
CA GLN A 15 12.61 -7.79 18.46
C GLN A 15 11.44 -6.84 18.25
N TYR A 16 10.36 -7.32 17.64
CA TYR A 16 9.18 -6.52 17.34
C TYR A 16 8.47 -6.02 18.60
N GLY A 17 8.16 -4.73 18.63
CA GLY A 17 7.19 -4.10 19.52
C GLY A 17 6.14 -3.35 18.70
N CYS A 18 4.99 -2.97 19.29
CA CYS A 18 3.91 -2.28 18.54
C CYS A 18 4.38 -0.99 17.86
N GLY A 19 5.34 -0.26 18.43
CA GLY A 19 5.96 0.90 17.79
C GLY A 19 6.76 0.57 16.52
N ASP A 20 7.09 -0.70 16.27
CA ASP A 20 7.75 -1.17 15.05
C ASP A 20 6.77 -1.49 13.91
N PHE A 21 5.46 -1.38 14.14
CA PHE A 21 4.47 -1.54 13.08
C PHE A 21 4.70 -0.52 11.97
N ILE A 22 4.83 -0.99 10.74
CA ILE A 22 5.13 -0.16 9.57
C ILE A 22 3.82 0.40 9.01
N LEU A 23 3.73 1.72 8.93
CA LEU A 23 2.60 2.41 8.34
C LEU A 23 3.04 3.08 7.03
N ALA A 24 2.32 2.81 5.95
CA ALA A 24 2.65 3.33 4.64
C ALA A 24 1.45 4.00 3.96
N ASP A 25 1.73 5.05 3.21
CA ASP A 25 0.75 5.73 2.37
C ASP A 25 1.00 5.43 0.89
N ALA A 26 -0.01 4.90 0.20
CA ALA A 26 0.02 4.61 -1.22
C ALA A 26 -0.54 5.78 -2.02
N LYS A 27 0.34 6.63 -2.49
CA LYS A 27 0.06 7.84 -3.29
C LYS A 27 0.44 7.63 -4.77
N ASP A 28 0.04 6.47 -5.30
CA ASP A 28 0.20 6.08 -6.71
C ASP A 28 -1.13 5.99 -7.49
N PRO A 29 -2.16 6.85 -7.21
CA PRO A 29 -3.47 6.69 -7.81
C PRO A 29 -3.49 6.94 -9.33
N ASP A 30 -2.55 7.70 -9.84
CA ASP A 30 -2.35 7.94 -11.27
C ASP A 30 -1.96 6.68 -12.05
N MET A 31 -1.44 5.65 -11.38
CA MET A 31 -1.16 4.33 -11.97
C MET A 31 -2.33 3.34 -11.84
N GLY A 32 -3.50 3.78 -11.46
CA GLY A 32 -4.74 2.99 -11.43
C GLY A 32 -5.81 3.64 -12.32
N PRO A 33 -6.83 4.29 -11.74
CA PRO A 33 -7.89 4.94 -12.51
C PRO A 33 -7.50 6.29 -13.17
N GLY A 34 -6.23 6.69 -13.11
CA GLY A 34 -5.75 7.91 -13.76
C GLY A 34 -6.25 9.18 -13.08
N LEU A 35 -6.67 10.17 -13.87
CA LEU A 35 -7.03 11.51 -13.36
C LEU A 35 -8.09 11.49 -12.25
N GLY A 36 -9.06 10.58 -12.32
CA GLY A 36 -10.12 10.45 -11.31
C GLY A 36 -9.62 10.03 -9.94
N ALA A 37 -8.47 9.40 -9.88
CA ALA A 37 -7.91 8.88 -8.65
C ALA A 37 -7.21 9.91 -7.76
N MET A 38 -6.92 11.10 -8.30
CA MET A 38 -6.40 12.22 -7.49
C MET A 38 -7.40 12.66 -6.41
N GLY A 39 -8.66 12.27 -6.57
CA GLY A 39 -9.74 12.58 -5.64
C GLY A 39 -10.37 13.95 -5.89
N PRO A 40 -11.53 14.21 -5.28
CA PRO A 40 -12.20 15.47 -5.39
C PRO A 40 -11.48 16.55 -4.57
N ARG A 41 -11.47 17.78 -5.08
CA ARG A 41 -11.29 18.97 -4.26
C ARG A 41 -12.66 19.44 -3.79
N GLN A 42 -12.85 19.52 -2.50
CA GLN A 42 -14.01 20.19 -1.94
C GLN A 42 -13.72 21.69 -1.89
N PRO A 43 -14.50 22.54 -2.59
CA PRO A 43 -14.32 23.98 -2.48
C PRO A 43 -14.77 24.45 -1.10
N LEU A 44 -14.00 25.37 -0.52
CA LEU A 44 -14.34 26.02 0.76
C LEU A 44 -15.61 26.89 0.66
N ASP A 45 -16.01 27.26 -0.55
CA ASP A 45 -17.05 28.23 -0.86
C ASP A 45 -18.34 27.61 -1.44
N GLY A 46 -18.49 26.28 -1.43
CA GLY A 46 -19.68 25.60 -1.94
C GLY A 46 -19.81 25.54 -3.47
N GLY A 47 -18.79 25.91 -4.22
CA GLY A 47 -18.69 25.69 -5.66
C GLY A 47 -18.70 24.24 -6.06
N GLY A 48 -18.88 23.92 -7.35
CA GLY A 48 -18.96 22.56 -7.86
C GLY A 48 -17.69 21.75 -7.57
N THR A 49 -17.85 20.46 -7.26
CA THR A 49 -16.71 19.53 -7.03
C THR A 49 -15.89 19.37 -8.31
N ARG A 50 -14.59 19.62 -8.24
CA ARG A 50 -13.64 19.31 -9.31
C ARG A 50 -12.59 18.29 -8.82
N LEU A 51 -11.88 17.68 -9.75
CA LEU A 51 -10.74 16.86 -9.41
C LEU A 51 -9.55 17.73 -8.98
N ARG A 52 -8.75 17.23 -8.04
CA ARG A 52 -7.47 17.82 -7.67
C ARG A 52 -6.53 17.85 -8.88
N THR A 53 -5.77 18.91 -9.02
CA THR A 53 -4.63 18.96 -9.94
C THR A 53 -3.48 18.11 -9.39
N ARG A 54 -2.51 17.79 -10.25
CA ARG A 54 -1.28 17.11 -9.82
C ARG A 54 -0.56 17.90 -8.71
N GLU A 55 -0.48 19.20 -8.83
CA GLU A 55 0.22 20.03 -7.83
C GLU A 55 -0.50 20.01 -6.48
N GLU A 56 -1.82 20.14 -6.44
CA GLU A 56 -2.60 20.01 -5.20
C GLU A 56 -2.46 18.63 -4.55
N PHE A 57 -2.31 17.60 -5.35
CA PHE A 57 -2.03 16.26 -4.85
C PHE A 57 -0.61 16.17 -4.27
N LEU A 58 0.40 16.74 -4.93
CA LEU A 58 1.78 16.75 -4.45
C LEU A 58 1.94 17.62 -3.19
N GLU A 59 1.17 18.71 -3.03
CA GLU A 59 1.12 19.48 -1.78
C GLU A 59 0.69 18.63 -0.59
N GLU A 60 -0.31 17.76 -0.77
CA GLU A 60 -0.72 16.81 0.26
C GLU A 60 0.40 15.80 0.57
N VAL A 61 1.10 15.30 -0.46
CA VAL A 61 2.25 14.39 -0.27
C VAL A 61 3.35 15.07 0.55
N ARG A 62 3.70 16.32 0.23
CA ARG A 62 4.71 17.11 0.98
C ARG A 62 4.28 17.27 2.45
N ALA A 63 3.01 17.58 2.70
CA ALA A 63 2.49 17.73 4.05
C ALA A 63 2.55 16.42 4.85
N ILE A 64 2.23 15.27 4.23
CA ILE A 64 2.28 13.95 4.87
C ILE A 64 3.72 13.54 5.15
N VAL A 65 4.65 13.74 4.21
CA VAL A 65 6.08 13.46 4.44
C VAL A 65 6.63 14.38 5.53
N GLY A 66 6.25 15.66 5.52
CA GLY A 66 6.64 16.63 6.56
C GLY A 66 6.05 16.34 7.95
N GLN A 67 4.92 15.63 8.04
CA GLN A 67 4.35 15.15 9.31
C GLN A 67 5.24 14.09 9.96
N ASP A 68 6.05 13.36 9.19
CA ASP A 68 7.02 12.37 9.64
C ASP A 68 6.46 11.22 10.50
N ILE A 69 5.23 10.78 10.23
CA ILE A 69 4.57 9.68 10.95
C ILE A 69 4.64 8.37 10.17
N ILE A 70 4.45 8.41 8.85
CA ILE A 70 4.52 7.21 8.00
C ILE A 70 5.96 6.75 7.81
N ASP A 71 6.12 5.46 7.52
CA ASP A 71 7.43 4.84 7.27
C ASP A 71 7.76 4.77 5.78
N VAL A 72 6.73 4.64 4.93
CA VAL A 72 6.86 4.54 3.47
C VAL A 72 5.85 5.45 2.79
N MET A 73 6.33 6.20 1.79
CA MET A 73 5.52 6.94 0.82
C MET A 73 5.66 6.26 -0.55
N LEU A 74 4.61 5.59 -1.01
CA LEU A 74 4.56 4.93 -2.33
C LEU A 74 4.00 5.90 -3.37
N LEU A 75 4.71 6.10 -4.47
CA LEU A 75 4.38 7.05 -5.53
C LEU A 75 4.43 6.38 -6.91
N SER A 76 3.87 7.04 -7.93
CA SER A 76 4.27 6.76 -9.31
C SER A 76 5.69 7.26 -9.56
N ALA A 77 6.38 6.67 -10.54
CA ALA A 77 7.75 7.07 -10.88
C ALA A 77 7.85 8.57 -11.24
N SER A 78 6.85 9.09 -11.96
CA SER A 78 6.83 10.50 -12.38
C SER A 78 6.60 11.48 -11.23
N ASN A 79 5.81 11.09 -10.22
CA ASN A 79 5.60 11.90 -9.02
C ASN A 79 6.80 11.84 -8.08
N LEU A 80 7.43 10.66 -7.97
CA LEU A 80 8.67 10.52 -7.21
C LEU A 80 9.78 11.40 -7.78
N GLU A 81 10.01 11.35 -9.10
CA GLU A 81 11.04 12.17 -9.76
C GLU A 81 10.88 13.66 -9.42
N ARG A 82 9.66 14.18 -9.57
CA ARG A 82 9.33 15.57 -9.23
C ARG A 82 9.69 15.94 -7.79
N LEU A 83 9.30 15.09 -6.83
CA LEU A 83 9.54 15.34 -5.40
C LEU A 83 11.00 15.10 -4.99
N THR A 84 11.70 14.22 -5.71
CA THR A 84 13.15 14.02 -5.55
C THR A 84 13.93 15.25 -6.01
N ASP A 85 13.56 15.84 -7.15
CA ASP A 85 14.19 17.07 -7.66
C ASP A 85 14.01 18.26 -6.69
N GLU A 86 12.97 18.23 -5.88
CA GLU A 86 12.72 19.19 -4.80
C GLU A 86 13.48 18.88 -3.49
N GLY A 87 14.16 17.72 -3.40
CA GLY A 87 14.87 17.28 -2.20
C GLY A 87 13.96 16.82 -1.05
N LEU A 88 12.68 16.48 -1.32
CA LEU A 88 11.68 16.18 -0.27
C LEU A 88 12.12 15.04 0.66
N PHE A 89 12.84 14.05 0.14
CA PHE A 89 13.22 12.86 0.90
C PHE A 89 14.63 12.89 1.47
N ASP A 90 15.44 13.93 1.20
CA ASP A 90 16.87 13.97 1.56
C ASP A 90 17.09 13.91 3.07
N ALA A 91 16.38 14.74 3.82
CA ALA A 91 16.48 14.79 5.29
C ALA A 91 15.34 14.03 6.00
N SER A 92 14.40 13.41 5.26
CA SER A 92 13.24 12.72 5.83
C SER A 92 13.59 11.31 6.32
N ALA A 93 13.00 10.90 7.44
CA ALA A 93 13.02 9.50 7.90
C ALA A 93 12.08 8.59 7.07
N VAL A 94 11.16 9.17 6.30
CA VAL A 94 10.24 8.44 5.42
C VAL A 94 11.01 7.86 4.23
N THR A 95 10.75 6.58 3.92
CA THR A 95 11.29 5.91 2.75
C THR A 95 10.38 6.15 1.55
N ALA A 96 10.93 6.69 0.47
CA ALA A 96 10.22 6.74 -0.80
C ALA A 96 10.18 5.35 -1.44
N ALA A 97 9.07 5.02 -2.10
CA ALA A 97 8.94 3.83 -2.92
C ALA A 97 8.15 4.15 -4.19
N ILE A 98 8.30 3.34 -5.24
CA ILE A 98 7.52 3.47 -6.46
C ILE A 98 6.63 2.25 -6.69
N ARG A 99 5.55 2.43 -7.47
CA ARG A 99 4.91 1.28 -8.12
C ARG A 99 5.81 0.84 -9.29
N ALA A 100 6.41 -0.35 -9.16
CA ALA A 100 7.41 -0.85 -10.10
C ALA A 100 6.79 -1.59 -11.30
N ASN A 101 5.53 -2.02 -11.18
CA ASN A 101 4.77 -2.59 -12.29
C ASN A 101 3.31 -2.15 -12.25
N ASP A 102 2.62 -2.44 -13.33
CA ASP A 102 1.18 -2.32 -13.50
C ASP A 102 0.55 -3.72 -13.61
N THR A 103 -0.75 -3.80 -13.32
CA THR A 103 -1.58 -4.97 -13.59
C THR A 103 -2.90 -4.52 -14.23
N THR A 104 -3.44 -5.32 -15.14
CA THR A 104 -4.61 -4.92 -15.94
C THR A 104 -5.89 -4.76 -15.11
N ASP A 105 -6.00 -5.43 -13.98
CA ASP A 105 -7.13 -5.34 -13.04
C ASP A 105 -7.23 -3.97 -12.35
N ILE A 106 -6.10 -3.27 -12.14
CA ILE A 106 -6.08 -1.91 -11.60
C ILE A 106 -6.07 -0.82 -12.68
N TRP A 107 -5.89 -1.16 -13.95
CA TRP A 107 -5.95 -0.22 -15.08
C TRP A 107 -7.40 0.19 -15.36
N ARG A 108 -7.98 0.94 -14.41
CA ARG A 108 -9.40 1.31 -14.42
C ARG A 108 -9.63 2.70 -15.01
N VAL A 109 -9.10 2.95 -16.19
CA VAL A 109 -9.32 4.20 -16.91
C VAL A 109 -10.79 4.35 -17.33
N ARG A 110 -11.26 5.58 -17.47
CA ARG A 110 -12.65 5.88 -17.82
C ARG A 110 -13.03 5.23 -19.15
N GLY A 111 -14.07 4.39 -19.14
CA GLY A 111 -14.53 3.63 -20.31
C GLY A 111 -13.70 2.39 -20.66
N GLY A 112 -12.64 2.08 -19.90
CA GLY A 112 -11.85 0.86 -20.08
C GLY A 112 -12.45 -0.33 -19.36
N ASN A 113 -12.21 -1.53 -19.88
CA ASN A 113 -12.74 -2.80 -19.36
C ASN A 113 -11.66 -3.84 -19.04
N TYR A 114 -10.40 -3.47 -18.94
CA TYR A 114 -9.30 -4.42 -18.68
C TYR A 114 -9.50 -5.22 -17.40
N HIS A 115 -10.13 -4.60 -16.38
CA HIS A 115 -10.40 -5.22 -15.09
C HIS A 115 -11.49 -6.31 -15.12
N GLU A 116 -12.20 -6.47 -16.25
CA GLU A 116 -13.19 -7.52 -16.46
C GLU A 116 -12.56 -8.85 -16.94
N PHE A 117 -11.28 -8.83 -17.29
CA PHE A 117 -10.51 -10.00 -17.74
C PHE A 117 -9.49 -10.44 -16.68
N PRO A 118 -9.04 -11.73 -16.71
CA PRO A 118 -7.97 -12.17 -15.82
C PRO A 118 -6.76 -11.26 -15.88
N SER A 119 -6.29 -10.82 -14.74
CA SER A 119 -5.20 -9.84 -14.62
C SER A 119 -3.92 -10.31 -15.30
N ARG A 120 -3.23 -9.37 -15.95
CA ARG A 120 -1.90 -9.56 -16.53
C ARG A 120 -0.96 -8.48 -16.02
N ALA A 121 0.23 -8.89 -15.57
CA ALA A 121 1.25 -7.97 -15.11
C ALA A 121 2.08 -7.43 -16.29
N PHE A 122 2.37 -6.13 -16.25
CA PHE A 122 3.28 -5.46 -17.20
C PHE A 122 4.03 -4.33 -16.48
N ARG A 123 4.96 -3.67 -17.15
CA ARG A 123 5.72 -2.56 -16.55
C ARG A 123 5.76 -1.35 -17.48
N SER A 124 5.50 -0.19 -16.90
CA SER A 124 5.75 1.12 -17.52
C SER A 124 6.96 1.82 -16.88
N ALA A 125 7.31 1.51 -15.62
CA ALA A 125 8.44 2.10 -14.92
C ALA A 125 9.79 1.44 -15.30
N SER A 126 10.84 2.27 -15.48
CA SER A 126 12.22 1.84 -15.62
C SER A 126 12.95 1.93 -14.28
N LEU A 127 13.44 0.81 -13.75
CA LEU A 127 14.11 0.76 -12.45
C LEU A 127 15.41 1.60 -12.44
N ALA A 128 16.22 1.53 -13.52
CA ALA A 128 17.45 2.32 -13.61
C ALA A 128 17.18 3.83 -13.61
N ARG A 129 16.15 4.28 -14.35
CA ARG A 129 15.74 5.70 -14.32
C ARG A 129 15.26 6.14 -12.95
N VAL A 130 14.50 5.30 -12.26
CA VAL A 130 14.01 5.59 -10.90
C VAL A 130 15.16 5.67 -9.91
N MET A 131 16.11 4.74 -9.96
CA MET A 131 17.23 4.72 -9.02
C MET A 131 18.24 5.84 -9.29
N PHE A 132 18.61 6.02 -10.56
CA PHE A 132 19.80 6.78 -10.92
C PHE A 132 19.52 7.97 -11.87
N GLY A 133 18.32 8.08 -12.41
CA GLY A 133 17.96 9.09 -13.43
C GLY A 133 18.49 8.77 -14.84
N THR A 134 19.15 7.62 -15.04
CA THR A 134 19.78 7.22 -16.31
C THR A 134 19.06 6.04 -16.95
N ALA A 135 19.17 5.87 -18.27
CA ALA A 135 18.56 4.76 -18.98
C ALA A 135 19.23 3.42 -18.64
N GLU A 136 20.53 3.46 -18.48
CA GLU A 136 21.35 2.30 -18.11
C GLU A 136 21.90 2.49 -16.70
N PRO A 137 22.12 1.39 -15.95
CA PRO A 137 22.74 1.46 -14.64
C PRO A 137 24.13 2.06 -14.74
N PRO A 138 24.47 3.04 -13.90
CA PRO A 138 25.83 3.57 -13.83
C PRO A 138 26.77 2.51 -13.19
N PRO A 139 28.11 2.76 -13.21
CA PRO A 139 29.06 1.89 -12.50
C PRO A 139 28.66 1.65 -11.04
N ALA A 140 29.06 0.49 -10.50
CA ALA A 140 28.82 0.13 -9.12
C ALA A 140 29.32 1.22 -8.14
N GLY A 141 28.48 1.56 -7.15
CA GLY A 141 28.77 2.60 -6.16
C GLY A 141 28.29 4.00 -6.54
N ALA A 142 27.64 4.17 -7.67
CA ALA A 142 26.99 5.44 -8.00
C ALA A 142 25.94 5.83 -6.93
N PRO A 143 25.80 7.12 -6.61
CA PRO A 143 24.84 7.57 -5.63
C PRO A 143 23.40 7.32 -6.12
N LEU A 144 22.55 6.91 -5.18
CA LEU A 144 21.11 6.81 -5.41
C LEU A 144 20.55 8.23 -5.57
N ARG A 145 19.82 8.48 -6.68
CA ARG A 145 19.12 9.74 -6.91
C ARG A 145 17.68 9.67 -6.38
N GLY A 146 16.93 8.64 -6.76
CA GLY A 146 15.53 8.44 -6.38
C GLY A 146 15.37 7.42 -5.25
N THR A 147 14.82 6.25 -5.57
CA THR A 147 14.64 5.17 -4.58
C THR A 147 15.10 3.82 -5.12
N ASP A 148 15.55 2.96 -4.22
CA ASP A 148 15.88 1.55 -4.47
C ASP A 148 14.75 0.59 -4.02
N LEU A 149 13.55 1.11 -3.70
CA LEU A 149 12.42 0.33 -3.21
C LEU A 149 11.19 0.50 -4.11
N GLY A 150 10.53 -0.61 -4.42
CA GLY A 150 9.29 -0.57 -5.20
C GLY A 150 8.27 -1.61 -4.80
N LEU A 151 7.02 -1.34 -5.15
CA LEU A 151 5.90 -2.27 -5.09
C LEU A 151 5.84 -3.07 -6.39
N TYR A 152 5.83 -4.38 -6.30
CA TYR A 152 5.46 -5.26 -7.41
C TYR A 152 4.14 -5.94 -7.10
N SER A 153 3.17 -5.85 -8.02
CA SER A 153 1.81 -6.36 -7.84
C SER A 153 1.55 -7.56 -8.73
N ILE A 154 0.87 -8.57 -8.18
CA ILE A 154 0.38 -9.75 -8.90
C ILE A 154 -1.05 -10.08 -8.46
N THR A 155 -1.80 -10.76 -9.34
CA THR A 155 -3.14 -11.27 -9.07
C THR A 155 -3.23 -12.67 -9.66
N PHE A 156 -3.63 -13.64 -8.84
CA PHE A 156 -3.90 -15.01 -9.28
C PHE A 156 -5.38 -15.17 -9.55
N ASN A 157 -5.74 -15.68 -10.72
CA ASN A 157 -7.12 -15.77 -11.17
C ASN A 157 -7.63 -17.21 -11.37
N ASN A 158 -6.79 -18.22 -11.04
CA ASN A 158 -7.07 -19.60 -11.39
C ASN A 158 -7.26 -19.80 -12.91
N ASP A 159 -6.58 -18.96 -13.69
CA ASP A 159 -6.50 -18.98 -15.14
C ASP A 159 -5.05 -19.27 -15.54
N ILE A 160 -4.82 -20.43 -16.15
CA ILE A 160 -3.47 -20.94 -16.38
C ILE A 160 -2.64 -19.99 -17.25
N ASP A 161 -3.23 -19.41 -18.30
CA ASP A 161 -2.49 -18.55 -19.23
C ASP A 161 -2.13 -17.20 -18.59
N ALA A 162 -3.08 -16.61 -17.85
CA ALA A 162 -2.85 -15.35 -17.14
C ALA A 162 -1.89 -15.52 -15.96
N ASP A 163 -2.07 -16.58 -15.16
CA ASP A 163 -1.26 -16.82 -13.96
C ASP A 163 0.18 -17.20 -14.34
N VAL A 164 0.40 -18.02 -15.35
CA VAL A 164 1.75 -18.36 -15.86
C VAL A 164 2.43 -17.11 -16.43
N ALA A 165 1.74 -16.32 -17.26
CA ALA A 165 2.29 -15.08 -17.79
C ALA A 165 2.68 -14.08 -16.69
N THR A 166 1.87 -14.00 -15.62
CA THR A 166 2.14 -13.17 -14.44
C THR A 166 3.39 -13.64 -13.69
N LEU A 167 3.53 -14.95 -13.46
CA LEU A 167 4.71 -15.53 -12.79
C LEU A 167 5.99 -15.35 -13.60
N GLU A 168 5.93 -15.50 -14.92
CA GLU A 168 7.07 -15.23 -15.82
C GLU A 168 7.46 -13.73 -15.80
N ALA A 169 6.49 -12.83 -15.84
CA ALA A 169 6.75 -11.39 -15.71
C ALA A 169 7.40 -11.05 -14.35
N PHE A 170 6.94 -11.68 -13.29
CA PHE A 170 7.54 -11.53 -11.96
C PHE A 170 8.97 -12.08 -11.90
N ALA A 171 9.25 -13.22 -12.53
CA ALA A 171 10.61 -13.78 -12.60
C ALA A 171 11.56 -12.84 -13.34
N ARG A 172 11.14 -12.28 -14.49
CA ARG A 172 11.92 -11.27 -15.23
C ARG A 172 12.16 -10.00 -14.40
N PHE A 173 11.13 -9.51 -13.70
CA PHE A 173 11.29 -8.35 -12.82
C PHE A 173 12.33 -8.59 -11.71
N ARG A 174 12.30 -9.76 -11.05
CA ARG A 174 13.26 -10.09 -9.99
C ARG A 174 14.69 -10.13 -10.52
N ALA A 175 14.91 -10.69 -11.71
CA ALA A 175 16.23 -10.70 -12.36
C ALA A 175 16.73 -9.28 -12.64
N ASP A 176 15.89 -8.41 -13.21
CA ASP A 176 16.23 -7.02 -13.48
C ASP A 176 16.51 -6.24 -12.19
N ALA A 177 15.70 -6.45 -11.16
CA ALA A 177 15.84 -5.81 -9.86
C ALA A 177 17.15 -6.23 -9.16
N ALA A 178 17.45 -7.54 -9.16
CA ALA A 178 18.67 -8.09 -8.57
C ALA A 178 19.94 -7.57 -9.27
N ALA A 179 19.90 -7.41 -10.59
CA ALA A 179 21.03 -6.92 -11.39
C ALA A 179 21.53 -5.51 -10.98
N ILE A 180 20.62 -4.70 -10.41
CA ILE A 180 20.95 -3.31 -10.02
C ILE A 180 20.78 -3.04 -8.52
N GLY A 181 20.46 -4.07 -7.72
CA GLY A 181 20.26 -3.93 -6.28
C GLY A 181 18.94 -3.26 -5.89
N PHE A 182 17.93 -3.27 -6.77
CA PHE A 182 16.61 -2.74 -6.47
C PHE A 182 15.83 -3.70 -5.56
N LYS A 183 15.31 -3.19 -4.47
CA LYS A 183 14.49 -3.92 -3.49
C LYS A 183 13.02 -3.80 -3.84
N TYR A 184 12.22 -4.76 -3.41
CA TYR A 184 10.77 -4.69 -3.63
C TYR A 184 9.98 -5.28 -2.48
N PHE A 185 8.72 -4.89 -2.38
CA PHE A 185 7.70 -5.59 -1.62
C PHE A 185 6.63 -6.10 -2.59
N LEU A 186 6.04 -7.25 -2.25
CA LEU A 186 5.14 -7.96 -3.14
C LEU A 186 3.69 -7.74 -2.72
N GLU A 187 2.91 -7.12 -3.60
CA GLU A 187 1.46 -7.02 -3.45
C GLU A 187 0.78 -8.20 -4.13
N VAL A 188 -0.12 -8.86 -3.41
CA VAL A 188 -0.97 -9.91 -3.97
C VAL A 188 -2.43 -9.54 -3.76
N PHE A 189 -3.14 -9.33 -4.87
CA PHE A 189 -4.57 -9.06 -4.86
C PHE A 189 -5.37 -10.36 -4.81
N ASN A 190 -6.59 -10.28 -4.30
CA ASN A 190 -7.58 -11.31 -4.56
C ASN A 190 -7.91 -11.34 -6.06
N PRO A 191 -8.37 -12.48 -6.59
CA PRO A 191 -8.80 -12.59 -7.98
C PRO A 191 -9.76 -11.46 -8.37
N ASN A 192 -9.59 -10.93 -9.58
CA ASN A 192 -10.45 -9.86 -10.10
C ASN A 192 -11.60 -10.36 -10.97
N VAL A 193 -11.61 -11.65 -11.30
CA VAL A 193 -12.66 -12.34 -12.05
C VAL A 193 -13.14 -13.56 -11.27
N ASP A 194 -14.28 -14.16 -11.72
CA ASP A 194 -14.78 -15.41 -11.15
C ASP A 194 -13.78 -16.55 -11.39
N THR A 195 -13.22 -17.07 -10.30
CA THR A 195 -12.24 -18.18 -10.31
C THR A 195 -12.91 -19.56 -10.30
N ARG A 196 -14.23 -19.67 -10.10
CA ARG A 196 -14.97 -20.90 -9.83
C ARG A 196 -14.49 -21.65 -8.57
N ILE A 197 -13.77 -20.97 -7.69
CA ILE A 197 -13.36 -21.49 -6.38
C ILE A 197 -14.49 -21.14 -5.39
N ASP A 198 -14.80 -22.06 -4.49
CA ASP A 198 -15.73 -21.79 -3.38
C ASP A 198 -15.26 -20.53 -2.63
N PRO A 199 -16.10 -19.51 -2.45
CA PRO A 199 -15.75 -18.29 -1.74
C PRO A 199 -15.16 -18.52 -0.33
N GLN A 200 -15.53 -19.62 0.33
CA GLN A 200 -14.96 -19.99 1.63
C GLN A 200 -13.52 -20.47 1.54
N LEU A 201 -13.09 -20.98 0.40
CA LEU A 201 -11.71 -21.44 0.14
C LEU A 201 -10.82 -20.33 -0.42
N LEU A 202 -11.39 -19.19 -0.84
CA LEU A 202 -10.63 -18.11 -1.45
C LEU A 202 -9.46 -17.61 -0.58
N PRO A 203 -9.62 -17.41 0.74
CA PRO A 203 -8.51 -17.00 1.60
C PRO A 203 -7.33 -17.98 1.57
N SER A 204 -7.59 -19.28 1.71
CA SER A 204 -6.58 -20.33 1.68
C SER A 204 -5.94 -20.46 0.29
N TYR A 205 -6.75 -20.36 -0.78
CA TYR A 205 -6.23 -20.35 -2.16
C TYR A 205 -5.21 -19.24 -2.38
N VAL A 206 -5.50 -18.02 -1.91
CA VAL A 206 -4.56 -16.88 -2.03
C VAL A 206 -3.29 -17.14 -1.22
N ASN A 207 -3.40 -17.65 0.01
CA ASN A 207 -2.25 -18.03 0.84
C ASN A 207 -1.37 -19.08 0.15
N ASP A 208 -1.98 -20.14 -0.38
CA ASP A 208 -1.27 -21.21 -1.10
C ASP A 208 -0.56 -20.66 -2.35
N CYS A 209 -1.21 -19.79 -3.12
CA CYS A 209 -0.60 -19.13 -4.27
C CYS A 209 0.62 -18.28 -3.87
N ILE A 210 0.55 -17.53 -2.77
CA ILE A 210 1.67 -16.74 -2.24
C ILE A 210 2.83 -17.66 -1.87
N VAL A 211 2.57 -18.66 -1.04
CA VAL A 211 3.60 -19.60 -0.59
C VAL A 211 4.23 -20.33 -1.78
N ARG A 212 3.39 -20.82 -2.70
CA ARG A 212 3.85 -21.53 -3.91
C ARG A 212 4.67 -20.64 -4.83
N CYS A 213 4.25 -19.38 -5.02
CA CYS A 213 4.99 -18.39 -5.80
C CYS A 213 6.40 -18.13 -5.23
N LEU A 214 6.49 -18.04 -3.90
CA LEU A 214 7.76 -17.75 -3.21
C LEU A 214 8.63 -18.98 -2.95
N ALA A 215 8.11 -20.20 -3.10
CA ALA A 215 8.87 -21.43 -2.89
C ALA A 215 10.08 -21.58 -3.84
N GLY A 216 10.02 -20.99 -5.03
CA GLY A 216 11.14 -20.94 -5.98
C GLY A 216 12.07 -19.73 -5.81
N VAL A 217 11.84 -18.88 -4.78
CA VAL A 217 12.57 -17.62 -4.59
C VAL A 217 13.54 -17.75 -3.44
N THR A 218 14.84 -17.60 -3.72
CA THR A 218 15.88 -17.67 -2.69
C THR A 218 15.88 -16.42 -1.80
N LYS A 219 16.52 -16.51 -0.64
CA LYS A 219 16.57 -15.40 0.33
C LYS A 219 17.07 -14.08 -0.27
N ALA A 220 17.99 -14.14 -1.24
CA ALA A 220 18.56 -12.95 -1.90
C ALA A 220 17.51 -12.17 -2.71
N ASP A 221 16.54 -12.90 -3.28
CA ASP A 221 15.51 -12.32 -4.18
C ASP A 221 14.15 -12.16 -3.50
N ARG A 222 14.02 -12.45 -2.21
CA ARG A 222 12.74 -12.34 -1.49
C ARG A 222 12.28 -10.89 -1.34
N PRO A 223 10.94 -10.66 -1.38
CA PRO A 223 10.40 -9.34 -1.09
C PRO A 223 10.75 -8.89 0.33
N GLN A 224 10.88 -7.60 0.54
CA GLN A 224 11.11 -7.01 1.86
C GLN A 224 9.95 -7.31 2.82
N PHE A 225 8.73 -7.30 2.30
CA PHE A 225 7.49 -7.68 2.98
C PHE A 225 6.40 -7.96 1.93
N LEU A 226 5.30 -8.54 2.37
CA LEU A 226 4.08 -8.71 1.58
C LEU A 226 3.11 -7.55 1.82
N LYS A 227 2.25 -7.30 0.83
CA LYS A 227 1.07 -6.45 0.93
C LYS A 227 -0.11 -7.22 0.36
N ILE A 228 -1.00 -7.73 1.22
CA ILE A 228 -2.09 -8.62 0.82
C ILE A 228 -3.46 -8.06 1.20
N VAL A 229 -4.52 -8.59 0.59
CA VAL A 229 -5.89 -8.34 1.03
C VAL A 229 -6.09 -8.99 2.41
N TYR A 230 -6.75 -8.28 3.32
CA TYR A 230 -7.17 -8.86 4.60
C TYR A 230 -8.39 -9.76 4.39
N ASN A 231 -8.14 -11.05 4.33
CA ASN A 231 -9.17 -12.08 4.14
C ASN A 231 -9.68 -12.68 5.46
N GLY A 232 -9.60 -11.92 6.55
CA GLY A 232 -10.00 -12.31 7.88
C GLY A 232 -8.83 -12.75 8.77
N PRO A 233 -9.09 -12.87 10.09
CA PRO A 233 -8.04 -13.13 11.09
C PRO A 233 -7.34 -14.47 10.89
N GLN A 234 -8.11 -15.54 10.63
CA GLN A 234 -7.57 -16.88 10.47
C GLN A 234 -6.61 -16.98 9.28
N ALA A 235 -6.99 -16.43 8.12
CA ALA A 235 -6.13 -16.45 6.93
C ALA A 235 -4.86 -15.63 7.11
N LEU A 236 -4.96 -14.48 7.79
CA LEU A 236 -3.79 -13.67 8.09
C LEU A 236 -2.83 -14.38 9.04
N GLU A 237 -3.35 -14.97 10.12
CA GLU A 237 -2.54 -15.69 11.11
C GLU A 237 -1.88 -16.94 10.51
N GLU A 238 -2.61 -17.68 9.66
CA GLU A 238 -2.06 -18.83 8.91
C GLU A 238 -0.84 -18.42 8.10
N LEU A 239 -0.94 -17.37 7.28
CA LEU A 239 0.18 -16.92 6.44
C LEU A 239 1.33 -16.32 7.27
N ALA A 240 1.03 -15.53 8.29
CA ALA A 240 2.03 -14.88 9.14
C ALA A 240 2.81 -15.88 10.00
N SER A 241 2.20 -17.01 10.37
CA SER A 241 2.84 -18.08 11.16
C SER A 241 3.62 -19.09 10.33
N PHE A 242 3.33 -19.17 9.00
CA PHE A 242 3.97 -20.14 8.11
C PHE A 242 5.50 -19.96 8.01
N ASP A 243 5.95 -18.73 7.87
CA ASP A 243 7.39 -18.40 7.77
C ASP A 243 7.67 -17.05 8.47
N GLN A 244 8.25 -17.09 9.64
CA GLN A 244 8.58 -15.90 10.44
C GLN A 244 9.57 -14.94 9.74
N SER A 245 10.30 -15.41 8.73
CA SER A 245 11.15 -14.55 7.90
C SER A 245 10.37 -13.76 6.85
N LEU A 246 9.10 -14.12 6.59
CA LEU A 246 8.20 -13.46 5.66
C LEU A 246 7.36 -12.42 6.40
N ILE A 247 7.73 -11.17 6.27
CA ILE A 247 6.97 -10.08 6.90
C ILE A 247 5.67 -9.87 6.13
N VAL A 248 4.52 -10.12 6.78
CA VAL A 248 3.21 -9.93 6.19
C VAL A 248 2.70 -8.52 6.47
N GLY A 249 2.13 -7.89 5.45
CA GLY A 249 1.44 -6.63 5.53
C GLY A 249 0.08 -6.69 4.85
N VAL A 250 -0.80 -5.77 5.21
CA VAL A 250 -2.15 -5.67 4.63
C VAL A 250 -2.31 -4.41 3.79
N LEU A 251 -3.12 -4.50 2.74
CA LEU A 251 -3.58 -3.33 1.99
C LEU A 251 -4.81 -2.71 2.66
N GLY A 252 -4.99 -1.41 2.48
CA GLY A 252 -6.00 -0.61 3.18
C GLY A 252 -7.46 -0.83 2.75
N GLY A 253 -7.74 -1.81 1.91
CA GLY A 253 -9.10 -2.17 1.53
C GLY A 253 -9.87 -1.10 0.77
N SER A 254 -11.18 -1.14 0.91
CA SER A 254 -12.12 -0.17 0.33
C SER A 254 -12.12 1.16 1.08
N ALA A 255 -12.85 2.15 0.56
CA ALA A 255 -13.06 3.42 1.25
C ALA A 255 -14.25 3.34 2.24
N GLY A 256 -14.33 2.26 3.05
CA GLY A 256 -15.33 2.06 4.09
C GLY A 256 -15.36 3.17 5.16
N THR A 257 -15.95 2.88 6.31
CA THR A 257 -15.99 3.82 7.43
C THR A 257 -14.59 4.06 8.02
N ASN A 258 -14.43 5.08 8.85
CA ASN A 258 -13.20 5.25 9.63
C ASN A 258 -13.04 4.11 10.64
N ARG A 259 -14.17 3.54 11.11
CA ARG A 259 -14.15 2.34 11.96
C ARG A 259 -13.54 1.15 11.24
N ASP A 260 -13.91 0.87 9.98
CA ASP A 260 -13.28 -0.21 9.19
C ASP A 260 -11.76 -0.01 9.09
N THR A 261 -11.34 1.23 8.87
CA THR A 261 -9.92 1.56 8.73
C THR A 261 -9.11 1.29 10.00
N PHE A 262 -9.59 1.79 11.14
CA PHE A 262 -8.89 1.62 12.40
C PHE A 262 -8.97 0.18 12.91
N GLU A 263 -10.11 -0.50 12.66
CA GLU A 263 -10.24 -1.91 12.96
C GLU A 263 -9.29 -2.77 12.17
N LEU A 264 -9.14 -2.49 10.87
CA LEU A 264 -8.17 -3.19 10.02
C LEU A 264 -6.73 -3.04 10.55
N VAL A 265 -6.32 -1.84 10.98
CA VAL A 265 -4.99 -1.62 11.58
C VAL A 265 -4.83 -2.46 12.84
N ALA A 266 -5.82 -2.43 13.73
CA ALA A 266 -5.78 -3.16 15.00
C ALA A 266 -5.74 -4.69 14.79
N GLN A 267 -6.60 -5.21 13.91
CA GLN A 267 -6.64 -6.64 13.60
C GLN A 267 -5.40 -7.10 12.85
N ALA A 268 -4.90 -6.32 11.90
CA ALA A 268 -3.66 -6.63 11.18
C ALA A 268 -2.50 -6.83 12.14
N GLU A 269 -2.29 -5.89 13.06
CA GLU A 269 -1.24 -5.98 14.07
C GLU A 269 -1.44 -7.18 15.01
N ARG A 270 -2.68 -7.38 15.46
CA ARG A 270 -3.05 -8.47 16.39
C ARG A 270 -2.81 -9.86 15.79
N TYR A 271 -3.14 -10.06 14.52
CA TYR A 271 -3.08 -11.37 13.84
C TYR A 271 -1.80 -11.58 13.01
N GLY A 272 -0.74 -10.84 13.31
CA GLY A 272 0.60 -11.15 12.85
C GLY A 272 1.10 -10.33 11.68
N ALA A 273 0.31 -9.43 11.08
CA ALA A 273 0.89 -8.46 10.14
C ALA A 273 1.79 -7.44 10.88
N ARG A 274 2.74 -6.90 10.14
CA ARG A 274 3.70 -5.91 10.63
C ARG A 274 3.72 -4.65 9.78
N VAL A 275 2.88 -4.62 8.74
CA VAL A 275 2.77 -3.50 7.79
C VAL A 275 1.31 -3.26 7.47
N ALA A 276 0.89 -2.01 7.36
CA ALA A 276 -0.37 -1.62 6.74
C ALA A 276 -0.13 -0.50 5.73
N LEU A 277 -0.64 -0.69 4.52
CA LEU A 277 -0.49 0.23 3.40
C LEU A 277 -1.87 0.74 2.98
N PHE A 278 -2.14 2.02 3.22
CA PHE A 278 -3.40 2.67 2.88
C PHE A 278 -3.20 3.64 1.71
N GLY A 279 -4.12 3.67 0.78
CA GLY A 279 -4.13 4.63 -0.34
C GLY A 279 -5.40 5.47 -0.34
N ARG A 280 -6.48 4.88 -0.87
CA ARG A 280 -7.77 5.56 -1.05
C ARG A 280 -8.31 6.19 0.24
N LYS A 281 -8.16 5.50 1.37
CA LYS A 281 -8.68 5.99 2.66
C LYS A 281 -7.99 7.27 3.10
N ILE A 282 -6.67 7.34 2.97
CA ILE A 282 -5.92 8.57 3.29
C ILE A 282 -6.23 9.65 2.24
N ASN A 283 -6.21 9.28 0.96
CA ASN A 283 -6.38 10.22 -0.15
C ASN A 283 -7.77 10.90 -0.18
N LEU A 284 -8.80 10.22 0.30
CA LEU A 284 -10.19 10.72 0.31
C LEU A 284 -10.64 11.20 1.69
N ALA A 285 -9.78 11.17 2.70
CA ALA A 285 -10.10 11.63 4.05
C ALA A 285 -10.28 13.17 4.08
N GLU A 286 -11.16 13.65 4.93
CA GLU A 286 -11.37 15.07 5.18
C GLU A 286 -10.11 15.73 5.78
N SER A 287 -9.33 14.96 6.54
CA SER A 287 -8.05 15.37 7.12
C SER A 287 -7.03 14.22 7.04
N PRO A 288 -6.27 14.12 5.93
CA PRO A 288 -5.26 13.07 5.74
C PRO A 288 -4.24 12.98 6.88
N LEU A 289 -3.78 14.11 7.39
CA LEU A 289 -2.81 14.15 8.48
C LEU A 289 -3.39 13.59 9.79
N THR A 290 -4.65 13.90 10.08
CA THR A 290 -5.31 13.43 11.31
C THR A 290 -5.56 11.92 11.26
N ILE A 291 -6.03 11.40 10.12
CA ILE A 291 -6.31 9.96 10.00
C ILE A 291 -5.00 9.14 10.10
N ILE A 292 -3.90 9.62 9.52
CA ILE A 292 -2.57 8.98 9.64
C ILE A 292 -2.10 8.96 11.10
N SER A 293 -2.23 10.08 11.81
CA SER A 293 -1.87 10.16 13.24
C SER A 293 -2.66 9.16 14.08
N LEU A 294 -3.97 9.04 13.84
CA LEU A 294 -4.82 8.11 14.58
C LEU A 294 -4.55 6.65 14.17
N MET A 295 -4.26 6.35 12.90
CA MET A 295 -3.79 5.02 12.49
C MET A 295 -2.51 4.63 13.25
N ARG A 296 -1.58 5.58 13.46
CA ARG A 296 -0.36 5.35 14.23
C ARG A 296 -0.69 5.05 15.70
N HIS A 297 -1.57 5.82 16.32
CA HIS A 297 -1.98 5.60 17.71
C HIS A 297 -2.70 4.25 17.89
N VAL A 298 -3.51 3.83 16.92
CA VAL A 298 -4.15 2.49 16.95
C VAL A 298 -3.10 1.39 16.81
N ALA A 299 -2.16 1.51 15.88
CA ALA A 299 -1.09 0.53 15.69
C ALA A 299 -0.18 0.43 16.92
N ASP A 300 0.07 1.55 17.61
CA ASP A 300 0.83 1.62 18.86
C ASP A 300 0.02 1.18 20.09
N ARG A 301 -1.26 0.81 19.90
CA ARG A 301 -2.21 0.43 20.97
C ARG A 301 -2.45 1.53 22.02
N VAL A 302 -2.28 2.80 21.63
CA VAL A 302 -2.55 3.97 22.50
C VAL A 302 -4.04 4.26 22.60
N VAL A 303 -4.77 4.05 21.49
CA VAL A 303 -6.23 4.22 21.43
C VAL A 303 -6.88 3.01 20.73
N THR A 304 -8.12 2.73 21.11
CA THR A 304 -8.95 1.72 20.43
C THR A 304 -9.48 2.26 19.11
N PRO A 305 -9.90 1.41 18.18
CA PRO A 305 -10.55 1.84 16.94
C PRO A 305 -11.77 2.75 17.14
N ILE A 306 -12.58 2.49 18.17
CA ILE A 306 -13.74 3.33 18.52
C ILE A 306 -13.31 4.72 19.00
N GLU A 307 -12.32 4.78 19.88
CA GLU A 307 -11.78 6.04 20.38
C GLU A 307 -11.13 6.85 19.25
N ALA A 308 -10.44 6.18 18.31
CA ALA A 308 -9.86 6.83 17.15
C ALA A 308 -10.93 7.48 16.24
N VAL A 309 -12.08 6.81 15.99
CA VAL A 309 -13.19 7.43 15.23
C VAL A 309 -13.71 8.67 15.95
N LYS A 310 -13.97 8.58 17.25
CA LYS A 310 -14.45 9.73 18.05
C LYS A 310 -13.45 10.88 18.04
N ALA A 311 -12.16 10.59 18.19
CA ALA A 311 -11.09 11.59 18.13
C ALA A 311 -10.98 12.23 16.74
N TYR A 312 -11.18 11.46 15.66
CA TYR A 312 -11.20 11.99 14.30
C TYR A 312 -12.32 13.01 14.12
N HIS A 313 -13.55 12.68 14.50
CA HIS A 313 -14.69 13.59 14.42
C HIS A 313 -14.50 14.85 15.27
N ALA A 314 -14.01 14.72 16.51
CA ALA A 314 -13.70 15.87 17.36
C ALA A 314 -12.67 16.81 16.72
N GLU A 315 -11.66 16.25 16.03
CA GLU A 315 -10.65 17.05 15.32
C GLU A 315 -11.23 17.73 14.08
N LEU A 316 -12.13 17.07 13.32
CA LEU A 316 -12.84 17.69 12.23
C LEU A 316 -13.67 18.91 12.71
N ASP A 317 -14.40 18.74 13.80
CA ASP A 317 -15.20 19.82 14.41
C ASP A 317 -14.31 21.00 14.85
N ARG A 318 -13.17 20.70 15.50
CA ARG A 318 -12.20 21.72 15.91
C ARG A 318 -11.65 22.50 14.73
N ARG A 319 -11.42 21.82 13.59
CA ARG A 319 -10.94 22.42 12.32
C ARG A 319 -12.06 23.03 11.48
N LYS A 320 -13.32 22.91 11.89
CA LYS A 320 -14.49 23.31 11.13
C LYS A 320 -14.57 22.65 9.75
N LEU A 321 -14.10 21.41 9.66
CA LEU A 321 -14.20 20.57 8.46
C LEU A 321 -15.51 19.78 8.54
N ARG A 322 -16.25 19.75 7.43
CA ARG A 322 -17.48 18.97 7.34
C ARG A 322 -17.13 17.47 7.24
N SER A 323 -17.64 16.68 8.17
CA SER A 323 -17.55 15.21 8.08
C SER A 323 -18.38 14.68 6.90
N LEU A 324 -17.85 13.71 6.19
CA LEU A 324 -18.52 12.99 5.10
C LEU A 324 -19.59 12.02 5.62
N ARG A 325 -19.49 11.58 6.86
CA ARG A 325 -20.44 10.68 7.54
C ARG A 325 -20.82 11.22 8.91
N ALA A 326 -22.03 10.92 9.36
CA ALA A 326 -22.40 11.11 10.76
C ALA A 326 -21.54 10.21 11.66
N LEU A 327 -21.26 10.62 12.89
CA LEU A 327 -20.42 9.86 13.82
C LEU A 327 -20.96 8.43 14.05
N GLU A 328 -22.27 8.28 14.18
CA GLU A 328 -22.92 6.97 14.41
C GLU A 328 -22.69 6.02 13.24
N ASP A 329 -22.82 6.51 12.01
CA ASP A 329 -22.58 5.73 10.79
C ASP A 329 -21.08 5.36 10.66
N ASP A 330 -20.20 6.28 11.02
CA ASP A 330 -18.75 6.10 10.90
C ASP A 330 -18.17 5.19 12.00
N LEU A 331 -18.92 4.96 13.08
CA LEU A 331 -18.63 3.96 14.12
C LEU A 331 -18.99 2.53 13.72
N THR A 332 -19.69 2.34 12.59
CA THR A 332 -20.16 1.02 12.14
C THR A 332 -19.09 0.30 11.34
N ILE A 333 -18.88 -1.00 11.62
CA ILE A 333 -18.07 -1.89 10.77
C ILE A 333 -18.91 -2.31 9.58
N THR A 334 -18.51 -1.91 8.37
CA THR A 334 -19.18 -2.26 7.11
C THR A 334 -18.55 -3.44 6.39
N GLU A 335 -17.23 -3.63 6.54
CA GLU A 335 -16.47 -4.72 5.94
C GLU A 335 -16.73 -6.04 6.67
N ALA A 336 -17.25 -7.04 5.93
CA ALA A 336 -17.63 -8.34 6.52
C ALA A 336 -16.46 -9.08 7.17
N THR A 337 -15.26 -8.99 6.58
CA THR A 337 -14.05 -9.64 7.08
C THR A 337 -13.54 -9.08 8.41
N LEU A 338 -13.98 -7.89 8.80
CA LEU A 338 -13.65 -7.25 10.07
C LEU A 338 -14.68 -7.54 11.18
N ARG A 339 -15.81 -8.17 10.85
CA ARG A 339 -16.84 -8.55 11.81
C ARG A 339 -16.52 -9.92 12.40
N GLY A 340 -16.66 -10.08 13.69
CA GLY A 340 -16.57 -11.40 14.34
C GLY A 340 -15.19 -11.73 14.92
N CYS A 341 -14.43 -10.73 15.28
CA CYS A 341 -13.19 -10.86 16.09
C CYS A 341 -13.45 -10.50 17.55
#